data_b9845116551121059f87f78aaa685837
#
_entry.id   b9845116551121059f87f78aaa685837
#
_cell.length_a   1.000
_cell.length_b   1.000
_cell.length_c   1.000
_cell.angle_alpha   90.00
_cell.angle_beta   90.00
_cell.angle_gamma   90.00
#
_symmetry.space_group_name_H-M   'P 1'
#
loop_
_entity.id
_entity.type
_entity.pdbx_description
1 polymer ?
#
loop_
_entity_poly.entity_id
_entity_poly.type
_entity_poly.pdbx_seq_one_letter_code
_entity_poly.pdbx_strand_id
1 'polypeptide(L)'
;HLFMNLKIFSPLFLLFLFITFPTFAQKHVPVSQAEIKLSFAPLVKKVAPAVVNIFTRKTVTQRAFSPLFDDPFFRRFFGDSLRNSPQSRKKVQNSLGSGVIVKSDGIIITNHHVIKGAEEITVVLSDRREFDAKVIGSDKRTDLAILKINELKGKLPFLSLRDSDDLEVGDLVLAIGNPFGVGQTVTSGIVSALARTQVGINDLNFFIQTDAAINPGNSGGALVSLDGKLVGINSAIYSKGGGSVGIGFAIPTNMVRTVLTSLASGGRVVRPWIGAEGQGVTSDIAASINMKRPIGVLINRIYPKGPFDRAGIKVGDVIIGVDKHDVNDSESLRFRIITQPIGDSLSIRFIRRGKKQSVTFRIEAPPEKPIINKTELNGFNPLQGVLIGNLSPALADQIGKSLFLHGVIILKIRQGSPAQRFGFQRYDIIKKLNGSEVRGIKQLQSLLSKKPDQWVITINRSGKILSMTVKR
;
A
#
# COMPACT_ATOMS: atom_id res chain seq x y z
N HIS A 1 6.16 -66.75 -69.67
CA HIS A 1 6.91 -66.49 -68.44
C HIS A 1 6.55 -65.15 -67.87
N LEU A 2 5.78 -65.21 -66.77
CA LEU A 2 5.23 -64.11 -66.04
C LEU A 2 6.32 -63.44 -65.19
N PHE A 3 6.48 -62.13 -65.29
CA PHE A 3 7.15 -61.34 -64.27
C PHE A 3 6.15 -60.33 -63.69
N MET A 4 5.80 -60.56 -62.47
CA MET A 4 4.90 -59.75 -61.70
C MET A 4 5.68 -58.60 -61.01
N ASN A 5 5.48 -57.35 -61.44
CA ASN A 5 6.08 -56.19 -60.81
C ASN A 5 5.31 -55.80 -59.52
N LEU A 6 5.90 -56.00 -58.38
CA LEU A 6 5.41 -55.56 -57.09
C LEU A 6 5.77 -54.09 -56.85
N LYS A 7 4.77 -53.20 -56.97
CA LYS A 7 4.94 -51.79 -56.60
C LYS A 7 4.86 -51.64 -55.11
N ILE A 8 5.96 -51.25 -54.51
CA ILE A 8 6.04 -50.87 -53.07
C ILE A 8 5.39 -49.52 -52.89
N PHE A 9 4.23 -49.49 -52.18
CA PHE A 9 3.60 -48.24 -51.73
C PHE A 9 4.32 -47.83 -50.41
N SER A 10 5.01 -46.70 -50.46
CA SER A 10 5.57 -46.04 -49.27
C SER A 10 4.50 -45.17 -48.64
N PRO A 11 4.09 -45.36 -47.38
CA PRO A 11 3.18 -44.41 -46.71
C PRO A 11 3.99 -43.17 -46.27
N LEU A 12 3.72 -42.06 -46.94
CA LEU A 12 4.20 -40.74 -46.52
C LEU A 12 3.47 -40.36 -45.22
N PHE A 13 4.16 -40.55 -44.06
CA PHE A 13 3.65 -40.15 -42.75
C PHE A 13 3.72 -38.61 -42.68
N LEU A 14 2.59 -37.94 -42.94
CA LEU A 14 2.48 -36.50 -42.79
C LEU A 14 2.42 -36.17 -41.30
N LEU A 15 3.54 -35.76 -40.72
CA LEU A 15 3.66 -35.29 -39.37
C LEU A 15 2.97 -33.92 -39.28
N PHE A 16 1.70 -33.86 -38.87
CA PHE A 16 1.00 -32.62 -38.54
C PHE A 16 1.61 -32.05 -37.22
N LEU A 17 2.51 -31.09 -37.40
CA LEU A 17 3.03 -30.28 -36.29
C LEU A 17 1.89 -29.36 -35.81
N PHE A 18 1.19 -29.76 -34.74
CA PHE A 18 0.24 -28.88 -34.04
C PHE A 18 1.03 -27.76 -33.38
N ILE A 19 1.20 -26.64 -34.08
CA ILE A 19 1.65 -25.38 -33.51
C ILE A 19 0.48 -24.86 -32.67
N THR A 20 0.48 -25.15 -31.38
CA THR A 20 -0.44 -24.52 -30.43
C THR A 20 0.01 -23.07 -30.23
N PHE A 21 -0.57 -22.16 -30.98
CA PHE A 21 -0.50 -20.75 -30.66
C PHE A 21 -1.19 -20.54 -29.31
N PRO A 22 -0.59 -19.81 -28.35
CA PRO A 22 -1.30 -19.40 -27.17
C PRO A 22 -2.45 -18.48 -27.64
N THR A 23 -3.66 -19.00 -27.61
CA THR A 23 -4.86 -18.19 -27.77
C THR A 23 -4.95 -17.30 -26.55
N PHE A 24 -4.45 -16.08 -26.67
CA PHE A 24 -4.87 -15.03 -25.74
C PHE A 24 -6.39 -14.95 -25.85
N ALA A 25 -7.09 -15.21 -24.73
CA ALA A 25 -8.53 -15.07 -24.68
C ALA A 25 -8.86 -13.62 -25.01
N GLN A 26 -9.28 -13.38 -26.25
CA GLN A 26 -9.68 -12.06 -26.71
C GLN A 26 -10.97 -11.72 -25.94
N LYS A 27 -10.96 -10.59 -25.22
CA LYS A 27 -12.15 -10.11 -24.52
C LYS A 27 -13.21 -9.76 -25.57
N HIS A 28 -14.35 -10.44 -25.53
CA HIS A 28 -15.48 -10.19 -26.42
C HIS A 28 -16.58 -9.44 -25.67
N VAL A 29 -17.18 -8.47 -26.34
CA VAL A 29 -18.43 -7.86 -25.88
C VAL A 29 -19.54 -8.89 -26.05
N PRO A 30 -20.45 -9.10 -25.05
CA PRO A 30 -21.58 -10.00 -25.21
C PRO A 30 -22.41 -9.62 -26.45
N VAL A 31 -22.58 -10.56 -27.37
CA VAL A 31 -23.31 -10.32 -28.64
C VAL A 31 -24.76 -10.79 -28.59
N SER A 32 -25.18 -11.41 -27.47
CA SER A 32 -26.56 -11.91 -27.30
C SER A 32 -27.06 -11.77 -25.87
N GLN A 33 -28.36 -11.65 -25.70
CA GLN A 33 -29.02 -11.72 -24.37
C GLN A 33 -28.79 -13.05 -23.66
N ALA A 34 -28.50 -14.14 -24.38
CA ALA A 34 -28.20 -15.43 -23.80
C ALA A 34 -26.86 -15.42 -23.03
N GLU A 35 -25.85 -14.69 -23.51
CA GLU A 35 -24.55 -14.52 -22.84
C GLU A 35 -24.69 -13.68 -21.56
N ILE A 36 -25.65 -12.73 -21.52
CA ILE A 36 -25.97 -11.90 -20.36
C ILE A 36 -26.77 -12.69 -19.30
N LYS A 37 -27.51 -13.72 -19.69
CA LYS A 37 -28.32 -14.55 -18.80
C LYS A 37 -27.51 -15.57 -17.97
N LEU A 38 -26.19 -15.66 -18.15
CA LEU A 38 -25.36 -16.58 -17.38
C LEU A 38 -25.22 -16.09 -15.93
N SER A 39 -25.49 -17.03 -15.01
CA SER A 39 -25.39 -16.75 -13.58
C SER A 39 -23.96 -16.76 -13.10
N PHE A 40 -23.59 -15.83 -12.19
CA PHE A 40 -22.33 -15.87 -11.48
C PHE A 40 -22.25 -16.94 -10.39
N ALA A 41 -23.34 -17.66 -10.10
CA ALA A 41 -23.40 -18.65 -9.02
C ALA A 41 -22.30 -19.73 -9.08
N PRO A 42 -21.92 -20.28 -10.24
CA PRO A 42 -20.81 -21.24 -10.30
C PRO A 42 -19.47 -20.63 -9.90
N LEU A 43 -19.22 -19.39 -10.32
CA LEU A 43 -18.02 -18.66 -9.93
C LEU A 43 -18.00 -18.37 -8.42
N VAL A 44 -19.11 -17.89 -7.88
CA VAL A 44 -19.26 -17.60 -6.45
C VAL A 44 -19.01 -18.87 -5.62
N LYS A 45 -19.61 -20.02 -5.98
CA LYS A 45 -19.38 -21.31 -5.30
C LYS A 45 -17.89 -21.70 -5.26
N LYS A 46 -17.13 -21.35 -6.30
CA LYS A 46 -15.69 -21.65 -6.40
C LYS A 46 -14.85 -20.71 -5.53
N VAL A 47 -15.14 -19.41 -5.51
CA VAL A 47 -14.26 -18.40 -4.92
C VAL A 47 -14.65 -17.99 -3.50
N ALA A 48 -15.93 -18.01 -3.18
CA ALA A 48 -16.44 -17.58 -1.89
C ALA A 48 -15.84 -18.35 -0.68
N PRO A 49 -15.55 -19.67 -0.75
CA PRO A 49 -14.93 -20.38 0.38
C PRO A 49 -13.58 -19.81 0.82
N ALA A 50 -12.88 -19.06 -0.03
CA ALA A 50 -11.62 -18.40 0.32
C ALA A 50 -11.82 -17.02 0.98
N VAL A 51 -13.06 -16.51 1.08
CA VAL A 51 -13.37 -15.25 1.75
C VAL A 51 -13.90 -15.52 3.14
N VAL A 52 -13.20 -14.96 4.14
CA VAL A 52 -13.45 -15.22 5.57
C VAL A 52 -13.96 -13.99 6.27
N ASN A 53 -14.62 -14.19 7.42
CA ASN A 53 -14.92 -13.12 8.36
C ASN A 53 -13.75 -12.95 9.36
N ILE A 54 -13.47 -11.72 9.74
CA ILE A 54 -12.46 -11.37 10.73
C ILE A 54 -13.13 -10.67 11.89
N PHE A 55 -13.08 -11.32 13.05
CA PHE A 55 -13.47 -10.73 14.32
C PHE A 55 -12.21 -10.23 15.05
N THR A 56 -12.27 -9.01 15.56
CA THR A 56 -11.21 -8.48 16.41
C THR A 56 -11.78 -8.09 17.75
N ARG A 57 -11.06 -8.42 18.84
CA ARG A 57 -11.38 -8.02 20.19
C ARG A 57 -10.35 -7.01 20.67
N LYS A 58 -10.84 -5.93 21.27
CA LYS A 58 -10.03 -4.90 21.89
C LYS A 58 -10.61 -4.51 23.24
N THR A 59 -9.78 -4.50 24.28
CA THR A 59 -10.16 -3.99 25.60
C THR A 59 -9.89 -2.48 25.67
N VAL A 60 -10.94 -1.68 25.82
CA VAL A 60 -10.81 -0.23 25.96
C VAL A 60 -10.95 0.14 27.42
N THR A 61 -9.87 0.63 28.06
CA THR A 61 -9.92 1.26 29.37
C THR A 61 -10.44 2.69 29.21
N GLN A 62 -11.52 3.02 29.89
CA GLN A 62 -12.17 4.34 29.80
C GLN A 62 -11.23 5.47 30.25
N ARG A 63 -10.59 6.14 29.31
CA ARG A 63 -10.12 7.54 29.35
C ARG A 63 -9.58 8.05 28.01
N ALA A 64 -9.85 7.38 26.92
CA ALA A 64 -9.48 7.91 25.61
C ALA A 64 -10.60 7.64 24.62
N PHE A 65 -11.09 8.66 23.99
CA PHE A 65 -11.78 8.52 22.71
C PHE A 65 -10.98 7.58 21.82
N SER A 66 -11.59 6.48 21.40
CA SER A 66 -10.90 5.52 20.54
C SER A 66 -10.56 6.21 19.21
N PRO A 67 -9.30 6.16 18.73
CA PRO A 67 -8.91 6.75 17.45
C PRO A 67 -9.68 6.20 16.24
N LEU A 68 -10.34 5.03 16.41
CA LEU A 68 -11.21 4.45 15.38
C LEU A 68 -12.53 5.22 15.24
N PHE A 69 -13.03 5.84 16.32
CA PHE A 69 -14.23 6.68 16.29
C PHE A 69 -13.93 8.13 15.91
N ASP A 70 -12.65 8.53 15.92
CA ASP A 70 -12.22 9.82 15.36
C ASP A 70 -11.96 9.75 13.86
N ASP A 71 -11.92 8.55 13.27
CA ASP A 71 -11.92 8.38 11.83
C ASP A 71 -13.31 8.77 11.29
N PRO A 72 -13.43 9.80 10.44
CA PRO A 72 -14.70 10.26 9.88
C PRO A 72 -15.48 9.15 9.17
N PHE A 73 -14.78 8.15 8.65
CA PHE A 73 -15.33 6.98 7.98
C PHE A 73 -16.05 6.06 8.96
N PHE A 74 -15.43 5.70 10.10
CA PHE A 74 -16.02 4.82 11.11
C PHE A 74 -17.13 5.50 11.93
N ARG A 75 -16.97 6.79 12.25
CA ARG A 75 -17.98 7.58 12.97
C ARG A 75 -19.33 7.61 12.25
N ARG A 76 -19.30 7.64 10.94
CA ARG A 76 -20.47 7.74 10.09
C ARG A 76 -21.22 6.41 9.92
N PHE A 77 -20.53 5.27 10.10
CA PHE A 77 -21.10 3.94 9.93
C PHE A 77 -21.69 3.33 11.20
N PHE A 78 -21.02 3.54 12.32
CA PHE A 78 -21.41 2.90 13.58
C PHE A 78 -22.15 3.86 14.52
N GLY A 79 -22.51 5.04 14.05
CA GLY A 79 -23.47 5.99 14.58
C GLY A 79 -23.57 6.16 16.10
N ASP A 80 -24.43 7.05 16.53
CA ASP A 80 -24.73 7.42 17.91
C ASP A 80 -25.34 6.30 18.78
N SER A 81 -25.64 5.11 18.23
CA SER A 81 -26.29 4.01 18.96
C SER A 81 -25.46 3.44 20.13
N LEU A 82 -24.20 3.84 20.25
CA LEU A 82 -23.31 3.38 21.33
C LEU A 82 -23.05 4.46 22.41
N ARG A 83 -23.72 5.59 22.35
CA ARG A 83 -23.47 6.74 23.24
C ARG A 83 -24.10 6.67 24.62
N ASN A 84 -25.09 5.80 24.85
CA ASN A 84 -25.85 5.78 26.08
C ASN A 84 -25.58 4.57 26.96
N SER A 85 -24.54 4.61 27.77
CA SER A 85 -24.48 3.90 29.07
C SER A 85 -23.43 4.49 29.98
N PRO A 86 -23.80 5.09 31.12
CA PRO A 86 -22.86 5.57 32.13
C PRO A 86 -22.56 4.43 33.08
N GLN A 87 -21.44 3.76 32.92
CA GLN A 87 -20.76 3.06 34.03
C GLN A 87 -19.39 2.55 33.60
N SER A 88 -18.40 2.77 34.47
CA SER A 88 -17.00 2.36 34.34
C SER A 88 -16.86 0.84 34.35
N ARG A 89 -16.90 0.21 33.18
CA ARG A 89 -16.51 -1.19 32.95
C ARG A 89 -15.63 -1.28 31.74
N LYS A 90 -14.59 -2.13 31.79
CA LYS A 90 -13.80 -2.52 30.60
C LYS A 90 -14.77 -2.94 29.50
N LYS A 91 -14.92 -2.15 28.46
CA LYS A 91 -15.81 -2.45 27.34
C LYS A 91 -15.00 -3.19 26.30
N VAL A 92 -15.43 -4.42 25.99
CA VAL A 92 -14.89 -5.18 24.87
C VAL A 92 -15.51 -4.59 23.60
N GLN A 93 -14.67 -4.08 22.72
CA GLN A 93 -15.09 -3.59 21.42
C GLN A 93 -14.74 -4.63 20.37
N ASN A 94 -15.74 -5.11 19.65
CA ASN A 94 -15.57 -6.02 18.54
C ASN A 94 -15.61 -5.22 17.24
N SER A 95 -14.65 -5.44 16.36
CA SER A 95 -14.67 -4.94 14.99
C SER A 95 -14.87 -6.11 14.03
N LEU A 96 -15.57 -5.86 12.93
CA LEU A 96 -15.94 -6.85 11.95
C LEU A 96 -15.41 -6.43 10.58
N GLY A 97 -14.79 -7.35 9.90
CA GLY A 97 -14.34 -7.17 8.52
C GLY A 97 -14.23 -8.50 7.80
N SER A 98 -13.74 -8.44 6.60
CA SER A 98 -13.48 -9.62 5.78
C SER A 98 -11.98 -9.84 5.59
N GLY A 99 -11.62 -11.04 5.14
CA GLY A 99 -10.28 -11.38 4.71
C GLY A 99 -10.31 -12.35 3.54
N VAL A 100 -9.19 -12.49 2.86
CA VAL A 100 -9.02 -13.40 1.71
C VAL A 100 -7.88 -14.36 1.98
N ILE A 101 -8.15 -15.66 1.96
CA ILE A 101 -7.13 -16.69 2.02
C ILE A 101 -6.38 -16.69 0.68
N VAL A 102 -5.07 -16.46 0.69
CA VAL A 102 -4.23 -16.39 -0.52
C VAL A 102 -3.21 -17.52 -0.62
N LYS A 103 -3.09 -18.36 0.43
CA LYS A 103 -2.31 -19.60 0.42
C LYS A 103 -3.04 -20.68 1.21
N SER A 104 -2.94 -21.91 0.72
CA SER A 104 -3.63 -23.07 1.32
C SER A 104 -3.20 -23.38 2.75
N ASP A 105 -2.06 -22.87 3.20
CA ASP A 105 -1.54 -23.00 4.56
C ASP A 105 -2.11 -21.96 5.54
N GLY A 106 -3.10 -21.16 5.14
CA GLY A 106 -3.81 -20.23 6.01
C GLY A 106 -3.18 -18.84 6.10
N ILE A 107 -2.50 -18.38 5.06
CA ILE A 107 -2.15 -16.97 4.90
C ILE A 107 -3.36 -16.18 4.39
N ILE A 108 -3.73 -15.15 5.13
CA ILE A 108 -4.90 -14.29 4.86
C ILE A 108 -4.43 -12.86 4.67
N ILE A 109 -5.01 -12.18 3.67
CA ILE A 109 -4.90 -10.74 3.47
C ILE A 109 -6.19 -10.07 3.92
N THR A 110 -6.04 -8.94 4.61
CA THR A 110 -7.14 -8.05 5.00
C THR A 110 -6.66 -6.59 5.02
N ASN A 111 -7.54 -5.66 5.39
CA ASN A 111 -7.11 -4.28 5.58
C ASN A 111 -6.44 -4.06 6.95
N HIS A 112 -5.47 -3.14 6.99
CA HIS A 112 -4.84 -2.71 8.24
C HIS A 112 -5.86 -2.13 9.21
N HIS A 113 -6.81 -1.31 8.73
CA HIS A 113 -7.81 -0.69 9.58
C HIS A 113 -8.75 -1.71 10.27
N VAL A 114 -8.99 -2.88 9.65
CA VAL A 114 -9.80 -3.97 10.24
C VAL A 114 -9.16 -4.51 11.51
N ILE A 115 -7.82 -4.64 11.52
CA ILE A 115 -7.08 -5.26 12.64
C ILE A 115 -6.41 -4.26 13.57
N LYS A 116 -6.58 -2.96 13.32
CA LYS A 116 -5.89 -1.89 14.04
C LYS A 116 -6.23 -1.89 15.53
N GLY A 117 -5.22 -2.17 16.35
CA GLY A 117 -5.34 -2.20 17.82
C GLY A 117 -6.05 -3.45 18.35
N ALA A 118 -6.25 -4.49 17.54
CA ALA A 118 -6.75 -5.77 17.98
C ALA A 118 -5.77 -6.44 18.98
N GLU A 119 -6.29 -6.98 20.06
CA GLU A 119 -5.56 -7.82 21.01
C GLU A 119 -5.70 -9.30 20.63
N GLU A 120 -6.87 -9.66 20.13
CA GLU A 120 -7.20 -11.00 19.66
C GLU A 120 -7.85 -10.91 18.27
N ILE A 121 -7.53 -11.86 17.41
CA ILE A 121 -8.08 -11.96 16.05
C ILE A 121 -8.57 -13.38 15.84
N THR A 122 -9.85 -13.51 15.57
CA THR A 122 -10.51 -14.77 15.21
C THR A 122 -10.96 -14.72 13.75
N VAL A 123 -10.60 -15.74 12.99
CA VAL A 123 -11.00 -15.93 11.60
C VAL A 123 -12.12 -16.98 11.55
N VAL A 124 -13.23 -16.62 10.93
CA VAL A 124 -14.37 -17.53 10.73
C VAL A 124 -14.50 -17.85 9.25
N LEU A 125 -14.38 -19.13 8.92
CA LEU A 125 -14.50 -19.62 7.56
C LEU A 125 -15.97 -19.64 7.09
N SER A 126 -16.21 -19.86 5.80
CA SER A 126 -17.54 -20.00 5.22
C SER A 126 -18.33 -21.21 5.74
N ASP A 127 -17.62 -22.25 6.21
CA ASP A 127 -18.16 -23.44 6.83
C ASP A 127 -18.34 -23.32 8.37
N ARG A 128 -18.16 -22.10 8.91
CA ARG A 128 -18.29 -21.72 10.33
C ARG A 128 -17.19 -22.25 11.24
N ARG A 129 -16.12 -22.86 10.73
CA ARG A 129 -14.95 -23.15 11.56
C ARG A 129 -14.28 -21.87 11.97
N GLU A 130 -13.86 -21.81 13.21
CA GLU A 130 -13.19 -20.66 13.82
C GLU A 130 -11.74 -20.98 14.12
N PHE A 131 -10.86 -20.04 13.89
CA PHE A 131 -9.43 -20.16 14.14
C PHE A 131 -8.88 -18.86 14.71
N ASP A 132 -7.98 -18.97 15.67
CA ASP A 132 -7.17 -17.85 16.08
C ASP A 132 -6.13 -17.55 15.01
N ALA A 133 -5.87 -16.27 14.79
CA ALA A 133 -4.89 -15.82 13.84
C ALA A 133 -3.91 -14.82 14.45
N LYS A 134 -2.67 -14.87 13.96
CA LYS A 134 -1.60 -13.92 14.32
C LYS A 134 -1.34 -12.95 13.17
N VAL A 135 -1.06 -11.69 13.52
CA VAL A 135 -0.58 -10.70 12.57
C VAL A 135 0.88 -11.01 12.24
N ILE A 136 1.16 -11.41 10.98
CA ILE A 136 2.53 -11.53 10.46
C ILE A 136 3.12 -10.14 10.28
N GLY A 137 2.31 -9.22 9.77
CA GLY A 137 2.68 -7.85 9.59
C GLY A 137 1.53 -7.02 9.02
N SER A 138 1.68 -5.71 9.11
CA SER A 138 0.72 -4.77 8.53
C SER A 138 1.41 -3.51 8.02
N ASP A 139 0.83 -2.91 7.01
CA ASP A 139 1.29 -1.66 6.43
C ASP A 139 0.16 -0.63 6.38
N LYS A 140 0.26 0.36 7.25
CA LYS A 140 -0.72 1.44 7.34
C LYS A 140 -0.81 2.25 6.03
N ARG A 141 0.29 2.38 5.28
CA ARG A 141 0.33 3.24 4.08
C ARG A 141 -0.43 2.64 2.91
N THR A 142 -0.45 1.31 2.80
CA THR A 142 -1.24 0.58 1.80
C THR A 142 -2.59 0.14 2.33
N ASP A 143 -2.83 0.27 3.64
CA ASP A 143 -3.99 -0.28 4.35
C ASP A 143 -4.12 -1.80 4.20
N LEU A 144 -3.01 -2.53 4.17
CA LEU A 144 -2.98 -4.00 4.10
C LEU A 144 -2.42 -4.63 5.37
N ALA A 145 -2.91 -5.80 5.71
CA ALA A 145 -2.40 -6.64 6.77
C ALA A 145 -2.38 -8.11 6.36
N ILE A 146 -1.40 -8.84 6.86
CA ILE A 146 -1.24 -10.28 6.63
C ILE A 146 -1.42 -11.01 7.94
N LEU A 147 -2.32 -11.97 7.94
CA LEU A 147 -2.59 -12.86 9.05
C LEU A 147 -2.16 -14.28 8.72
N LYS A 148 -1.84 -15.04 9.74
CA LYS A 148 -1.60 -16.49 9.68
C LYS A 148 -2.52 -17.18 10.67
N ILE A 149 -3.29 -18.14 10.19
CA ILE A 149 -4.08 -19.03 11.04
C ILE A 149 -3.13 -19.88 11.89
N ASN A 150 -3.43 -19.95 13.19
CA ASN A 150 -2.73 -20.83 14.12
C ASN A 150 -3.24 -22.26 14.00
N GLU A 151 -2.37 -23.23 14.23
CA GLU A 151 -2.71 -24.66 14.38
C GLU A 151 -3.64 -25.24 13.30
N LEU A 152 -3.47 -24.77 12.05
CA LEU A 152 -4.26 -25.25 10.92
C LEU A 152 -3.93 -26.72 10.63
N LYS A 153 -4.93 -27.60 10.68
CA LYS A 153 -4.86 -28.98 10.21
C LYS A 153 -5.44 -29.07 8.78
N GLY A 154 -4.61 -29.52 7.84
CA GLY A 154 -5.03 -29.66 6.44
C GLY A 154 -4.80 -28.40 5.59
N LYS A 155 -5.48 -28.34 4.45
CA LYS A 155 -5.38 -27.25 3.48
C LYS A 155 -6.71 -26.50 3.37
N LEU A 156 -6.61 -25.19 3.16
CA LEU A 156 -7.78 -24.32 2.93
C LEU A 156 -7.91 -23.97 1.45
N PRO A 157 -9.15 -23.70 0.99
CA PRO A 157 -9.38 -23.05 -0.30
C PRO A 157 -8.73 -21.66 -0.27
N PHE A 158 -8.15 -21.24 -1.39
CA PHE A 158 -7.48 -19.96 -1.51
C PHE A 158 -7.69 -19.36 -2.90
N LEU A 159 -7.53 -18.05 -3.02
CA LEU A 159 -7.53 -17.32 -4.29
C LEU A 159 -6.10 -17.03 -4.75
N SER A 160 -5.82 -17.36 -6.01
CA SER A 160 -4.59 -16.91 -6.66
C SER A 160 -4.69 -15.45 -7.07
N LEU A 161 -3.55 -14.72 -6.97
CA LEU A 161 -3.48 -13.33 -7.37
C LEU A 161 -3.30 -13.24 -8.89
N ARG A 162 -4.20 -12.51 -9.56
CA ARG A 162 -4.02 -12.09 -10.96
C ARG A 162 -3.10 -10.86 -11.00
N ASP A 163 -2.44 -10.64 -12.12
CA ASP A 163 -1.80 -9.34 -12.39
C ASP A 163 -2.90 -8.27 -12.54
N SER A 164 -2.92 -7.29 -11.62
CA SER A 164 -3.92 -6.23 -11.67
C SER A 164 -3.70 -5.23 -12.80
N ASP A 165 -2.52 -5.26 -13.46
CA ASP A 165 -2.25 -4.44 -14.63
C ASP A 165 -2.90 -4.98 -15.92
N ASP A 166 -3.37 -6.24 -15.89
CA ASP A 166 -4.14 -6.84 -16.99
C ASP A 166 -5.63 -6.45 -16.98
N LEU A 167 -6.07 -5.70 -15.96
CA LEU A 167 -7.43 -5.20 -15.90
C LEU A 167 -7.65 -4.06 -16.89
N GLU A 168 -8.87 -4.03 -17.45
CA GLU A 168 -9.34 -2.94 -18.28
C GLU A 168 -10.64 -2.34 -17.72
N VAL A 169 -10.83 -1.05 -17.98
CA VAL A 169 -12.11 -0.39 -17.66
C VAL A 169 -13.22 -1.08 -18.45
N GLY A 170 -14.28 -1.49 -17.74
CA GLY A 170 -15.37 -2.29 -18.31
C GLY A 170 -15.29 -3.78 -17.99
N ASP A 171 -14.17 -4.29 -17.45
CA ASP A 171 -14.09 -5.69 -16.99
C ASP A 171 -15.08 -5.95 -15.90
N LEU A 172 -15.83 -7.07 -16.00
CA LEU A 172 -16.75 -7.53 -14.98
C LEU A 172 -15.98 -8.04 -13.75
N VAL A 173 -16.43 -7.64 -12.57
CA VAL A 173 -15.85 -8.03 -11.29
C VAL A 173 -16.94 -8.34 -10.25
N LEU A 174 -16.60 -9.21 -9.29
CA LEU A 174 -17.45 -9.48 -8.13
C LEU A 174 -16.71 -9.00 -6.87
N ALA A 175 -17.39 -8.19 -6.06
CA ALA A 175 -16.92 -7.85 -4.72
C ALA A 175 -17.57 -8.80 -3.72
N ILE A 176 -16.73 -9.52 -2.95
CA ILE A 176 -17.16 -10.55 -2.02
C ILE A 176 -16.64 -10.19 -0.63
N GLY A 177 -17.53 -10.19 0.34
CA GLY A 177 -17.24 -10.06 1.75
C GLY A 177 -17.98 -11.11 2.57
N ASN A 178 -17.61 -11.22 3.84
CA ASN A 178 -18.31 -12.08 4.80
C ASN A 178 -18.64 -11.26 6.07
N PRO A 179 -19.52 -10.24 5.94
CA PRO A 179 -19.92 -9.43 7.09
C PRO A 179 -20.69 -10.29 8.09
N PHE A 180 -20.37 -10.16 9.36
CA PHE A 180 -21.08 -10.79 10.47
C PHE A 180 -20.96 -12.32 10.59
N GLY A 181 -20.23 -13.03 9.73
CA GLY A 181 -20.11 -14.50 9.78
C GLY A 181 -21.42 -15.28 9.55
N VAL A 182 -22.50 -14.58 9.24
CA VAL A 182 -23.84 -15.20 9.03
C VAL A 182 -24.14 -15.51 7.56
N GLY A 183 -23.22 -15.17 6.66
CA GLY A 183 -23.34 -15.40 5.23
C GLY A 183 -22.47 -14.44 4.43
N GLN A 184 -22.06 -14.90 3.27
CA GLN A 184 -21.26 -14.09 2.35
C GLN A 184 -22.16 -13.13 1.57
N THR A 185 -21.69 -11.91 1.42
CA THR A 185 -22.30 -10.90 0.55
C THR A 185 -21.52 -10.84 -0.75
N VAL A 186 -22.22 -10.94 -1.87
CA VAL A 186 -21.63 -10.83 -3.21
C VAL A 186 -22.36 -9.75 -3.97
N THR A 187 -21.59 -8.82 -4.51
CA THR A 187 -22.09 -7.78 -5.41
C THR A 187 -21.31 -7.82 -6.72
N SER A 188 -21.96 -7.49 -7.82
CA SER A 188 -21.37 -7.47 -9.15
C SER A 188 -21.30 -6.05 -9.70
N GLY A 189 -20.30 -5.79 -10.49
CA GLY A 189 -20.09 -4.53 -11.19
C GLY A 189 -18.98 -4.65 -12.20
N ILE A 190 -18.46 -3.50 -12.60
CA ILE A 190 -17.35 -3.41 -13.54
C ILE A 190 -16.17 -2.68 -12.91
N VAL A 191 -15.01 -2.80 -13.51
CA VAL A 191 -13.90 -1.86 -13.29
C VAL A 191 -14.30 -0.52 -13.90
N SER A 192 -14.63 0.44 -13.07
CA SER A 192 -15.08 1.78 -13.51
C SER A 192 -13.92 2.70 -13.85
N ALA A 193 -12.78 2.53 -13.18
CA ALA A 193 -11.55 3.24 -13.45
C ALA A 193 -10.34 2.52 -12.83
N LEU A 194 -9.18 2.75 -13.40
CA LEU A 194 -7.90 2.29 -12.87
C LEU A 194 -7.06 3.49 -12.43
N ALA A 195 -6.11 3.24 -11.53
CA ALA A 195 -5.15 4.26 -11.09
C ALA A 195 -5.79 5.54 -10.50
N ARG A 196 -6.86 5.39 -9.69
CA ARG A 196 -7.45 6.54 -9.00
C ARG A 196 -6.54 7.01 -7.88
N THR A 197 -6.00 8.23 -8.03
CA THR A 197 -4.90 8.76 -7.22
C THR A 197 -5.34 9.85 -6.23
N GLN A 198 -6.51 10.47 -6.42
CA GLN A 198 -6.96 11.60 -5.60
C GLN A 198 -8.14 11.25 -4.67
N VAL A 199 -8.08 10.09 -4.02
CA VAL A 199 -9.19 9.61 -3.19
C VAL A 199 -9.05 10.02 -1.71
N GLY A 200 -7.83 10.33 -1.26
CA GLY A 200 -7.57 10.82 0.11
C GLY A 200 -7.79 9.79 1.22
N ILE A 201 -7.77 8.48 0.88
CA ILE A 201 -8.08 7.39 1.83
C ILE A 201 -6.82 6.95 2.58
N ASN A 202 -5.69 6.88 1.90
CA ASN A 202 -4.39 6.53 2.49
C ASN A 202 -3.24 7.24 1.77
N ASP A 203 -1.99 7.02 2.23
CA ASP A 203 -0.80 7.70 1.68
C ASP A 203 -0.40 7.18 0.28
N LEU A 204 -0.90 6.02 -0.13
CA LEU A 204 -0.59 5.37 -1.40
C LEU A 204 -1.88 5.17 -2.18
N ASN A 205 -2.38 6.27 -2.73
CA ASN A 205 -3.62 6.34 -3.48
C ASN A 205 -3.44 5.75 -4.88
N PHE A 206 -3.63 4.46 -5.04
CA PHE A 206 -3.72 3.83 -6.36
C PHE A 206 -4.73 2.69 -6.28
N PHE A 207 -5.97 3.00 -6.60
CA PHE A 207 -7.09 2.08 -6.43
C PHE A 207 -7.68 1.64 -7.76
N ILE A 208 -8.20 0.42 -7.78
CA ILE A 208 -9.21 -0.01 -8.72
C ILE A 208 -10.53 0.60 -8.25
N GLN A 209 -11.17 1.40 -9.09
CA GLN A 209 -12.53 1.87 -8.84
C GLN A 209 -13.51 0.89 -9.47
N THR A 210 -14.58 0.56 -8.73
CA THR A 210 -15.67 -0.30 -9.20
C THR A 210 -17.02 0.25 -8.76
N ASP A 211 -18.07 -0.03 -9.51
CA ASP A 211 -19.45 0.22 -9.14
C ASP A 211 -20.10 -0.98 -8.43
N ALA A 212 -19.41 -2.13 -8.35
CA ALA A 212 -19.79 -3.20 -7.44
C ALA A 212 -19.96 -2.65 -6.03
N ALA A 213 -21.14 -2.84 -5.42
CA ALA A 213 -21.45 -2.23 -4.15
C ALA A 213 -20.52 -2.74 -3.03
N ILE A 214 -19.66 -1.88 -2.52
CA ILE A 214 -18.85 -2.11 -1.34
C ILE A 214 -19.54 -1.43 -0.17
N ASN A 215 -19.82 -2.18 0.88
CA ASN A 215 -20.48 -1.73 2.10
C ASN A 215 -19.67 -2.16 3.32
N PRO A 216 -19.94 -1.63 4.52
CA PRO A 216 -19.30 -2.10 5.76
C PRO A 216 -19.38 -3.61 5.91
N GLY A 217 -18.23 -4.21 6.26
CA GLY A 217 -18.09 -5.66 6.33
C GLY A 217 -17.46 -6.29 5.09
N ASN A 218 -17.54 -5.66 3.89
CA ASN A 218 -16.82 -6.12 2.71
C ASN A 218 -15.35 -5.68 2.72
N SER A 219 -14.95 -4.69 3.57
CA SER A 219 -13.58 -4.25 3.71
C SER A 219 -12.66 -5.42 4.10
N GLY A 220 -11.54 -5.56 3.41
CA GLY A 220 -10.63 -6.71 3.52
C GLY A 220 -11.04 -7.93 2.69
N GLY A 221 -12.23 -7.94 2.13
CA GLY A 221 -12.74 -8.98 1.25
C GLY A 221 -12.17 -8.91 -0.17
N ALA A 222 -12.63 -9.84 -1.03
CA ALA A 222 -12.10 -10.02 -2.36
C ALA A 222 -12.82 -9.16 -3.41
N LEU A 223 -12.06 -8.57 -4.32
CA LEU A 223 -12.52 -8.21 -5.67
C LEU A 223 -11.97 -9.26 -6.62
N VAL A 224 -12.84 -9.99 -7.31
CA VAL A 224 -12.45 -11.10 -8.19
C VAL A 224 -12.91 -10.84 -9.62
N SER A 225 -12.10 -11.27 -10.58
CA SER A 225 -12.43 -11.30 -12.00
C SER A 225 -13.22 -12.57 -12.37
N LEU A 226 -13.81 -12.60 -13.56
CA LEU A 226 -14.64 -13.73 -14.00
C LEU A 226 -13.88 -15.05 -14.16
N ASP A 227 -12.55 -15.02 -14.28
CA ASP A 227 -11.69 -16.22 -14.25
C ASP A 227 -11.48 -16.80 -12.84
N GLY A 228 -12.04 -16.16 -11.82
CA GLY A 228 -12.00 -16.60 -10.43
C GLY A 228 -10.71 -16.28 -9.70
N LYS A 229 -9.93 -15.32 -10.20
CA LYS A 229 -8.71 -14.86 -9.55
C LYS A 229 -8.95 -13.55 -8.80
N LEU A 230 -8.17 -13.35 -7.75
CA LEU A 230 -8.16 -12.12 -6.99
C LEU A 230 -7.51 -11.00 -7.82
N VAL A 231 -8.17 -9.86 -7.96
CA VAL A 231 -7.66 -8.66 -8.64
C VAL A 231 -7.48 -7.48 -7.69
N GLY A 232 -8.14 -7.51 -6.53
CA GLY A 232 -7.98 -6.48 -5.52
C GLY A 232 -8.55 -6.89 -4.16
N ILE A 233 -8.21 -6.11 -3.14
CA ILE A 233 -8.78 -6.19 -1.79
C ILE A 233 -9.72 -5.00 -1.61
N ASN A 234 -10.99 -5.27 -1.35
CA ASN A 234 -12.00 -4.23 -1.08
C ASN A 234 -11.57 -3.41 0.13
N SER A 235 -11.54 -2.07 0.01
CA SER A 235 -11.02 -1.22 1.07
C SER A 235 -12.03 -0.17 1.52
N ALA A 236 -12.52 0.67 0.62
CA ALA A 236 -13.25 1.87 0.99
C ALA A 236 -14.32 2.22 -0.04
N ILE A 237 -15.22 3.12 0.36
CA ILE A 237 -16.20 3.75 -0.52
C ILE A 237 -16.09 5.26 -0.45
N TYR A 238 -16.44 5.94 -1.54
CA TYR A 238 -16.70 7.38 -1.52
C TYR A 238 -18.18 7.59 -1.20
N SER A 239 -18.50 7.98 0.03
CA SER A 239 -19.89 8.13 0.45
C SER A 239 -20.05 9.24 1.48
N LYS A 240 -21.07 10.10 1.29
CA LYS A 240 -21.49 11.08 2.29
C LYS A 240 -22.47 10.50 3.33
N GLY A 241 -23.14 9.42 3.01
CA GLY A 241 -24.20 8.81 3.82
C GLY A 241 -23.85 7.46 4.44
N GLY A 242 -22.65 6.90 4.13
CA GLY A 242 -22.17 5.66 4.71
C GLY A 242 -22.53 4.39 3.95
N GLY A 243 -23.40 4.42 2.95
CA GLY A 243 -23.68 3.31 2.03
C GLY A 243 -23.03 3.50 0.66
N SER A 244 -22.94 2.44 -0.13
CA SER A 244 -22.43 2.50 -1.49
C SER A 244 -23.30 3.41 -2.36
N VAL A 245 -22.66 4.30 -3.09
CA VAL A 245 -23.27 5.18 -4.11
C VAL A 245 -22.75 4.83 -5.51
N GLY A 246 -22.30 3.58 -5.72
CA GLY A 246 -21.71 3.13 -6.98
C GLY A 246 -20.25 3.54 -7.16
N ILE A 247 -19.56 3.94 -6.08
CA ILE A 247 -18.14 4.29 -6.10
C ILE A 247 -17.44 3.53 -4.98
N GLY A 248 -16.90 2.37 -5.33
CA GLY A 248 -16.09 1.52 -4.46
C GLY A 248 -14.63 1.52 -4.89
N PHE A 249 -13.73 1.26 -3.95
CA PHE A 249 -12.30 1.20 -4.16
C PHE A 249 -11.71 -0.09 -3.63
N ALA A 250 -10.83 -0.71 -4.43
CA ALA A 250 -10.06 -1.88 -4.04
C ALA A 250 -8.57 -1.65 -4.25
N ILE A 251 -7.77 -2.20 -3.35
CA ILE A 251 -6.30 -2.16 -3.43
C ILE A 251 -5.86 -3.22 -4.45
N PRO A 252 -5.11 -2.87 -5.51
CA PRO A 252 -4.72 -3.79 -6.57
C PRO A 252 -3.84 -4.93 -6.08
N THR A 253 -3.97 -6.12 -6.67
CA THR A 253 -3.17 -7.32 -6.30
C THR A 253 -1.68 -7.15 -6.49
N ASN A 254 -1.20 -6.30 -7.40
CA ASN A 254 0.22 -6.00 -7.52
C ASN A 254 0.77 -5.35 -6.24
N MET A 255 -0.02 -4.48 -5.60
CA MET A 255 0.31 -3.94 -4.28
C MET A 255 0.25 -5.03 -3.20
N VAL A 256 -0.77 -5.89 -3.23
CA VAL A 256 -0.90 -7.02 -2.29
C VAL A 256 0.33 -7.93 -2.39
N ARG A 257 0.80 -8.25 -3.62
CA ARG A 257 1.99 -9.08 -3.86
C ARG A 257 3.24 -8.45 -3.24
N THR A 258 3.44 -7.15 -3.41
CA THR A 258 4.58 -6.41 -2.83
C THR A 258 4.58 -6.51 -1.30
N VAL A 259 3.44 -6.27 -0.67
CA VAL A 259 3.30 -6.34 0.79
C VAL A 259 3.50 -7.77 1.29
N LEU A 260 2.88 -8.76 0.62
CA LEU A 260 2.99 -10.18 0.97
C LEU A 260 4.44 -10.67 0.91
N THR A 261 5.16 -10.35 -0.17
CA THR A 261 6.57 -10.73 -0.33
C THR A 261 7.46 -10.09 0.73
N SER A 262 7.26 -8.78 1.00
CA SER A 262 8.05 -8.05 1.98
C SER A 262 7.85 -8.56 3.40
N LEU A 263 6.60 -8.84 3.81
CA LEU A 263 6.29 -9.28 5.17
C LEU A 263 6.59 -10.76 5.39
N ALA A 264 6.49 -11.62 4.34
CA ALA A 264 6.86 -13.03 4.43
C ALA A 264 8.36 -13.24 4.73
N SER A 265 9.20 -12.27 4.38
CA SER A 265 10.63 -12.26 4.69
C SER A 265 10.95 -11.88 6.15
N GLY A 266 9.96 -11.84 7.04
CA GLY A 266 10.14 -11.59 8.48
C GLY A 266 10.43 -10.14 8.85
N GLY A 267 10.13 -9.22 7.96
CA GLY A 267 10.50 -7.82 8.10
C GLY A 267 9.33 -6.85 8.02
N ARG A 268 9.68 -5.67 7.71
CA ARG A 268 8.85 -4.52 7.36
C ARG A 268 8.66 -4.46 5.86
N VAL A 269 7.62 -3.80 5.40
CA VAL A 269 7.45 -3.50 3.97
C VAL A 269 8.57 -2.56 3.52
N VAL A 270 9.50 -3.09 2.72
CA VAL A 270 10.57 -2.31 2.08
C VAL A 270 10.09 -1.97 0.67
N ARG A 271 10.05 -0.68 0.38
CA ARG A 271 9.60 -0.19 -0.93
C ARG A 271 10.77 0.12 -1.83
N PRO A 272 10.65 -0.16 -3.12
CA PRO A 272 11.63 0.28 -4.10
C PRO A 272 11.84 1.80 -4.08
N TRP A 273 13.05 2.21 -4.39
CA TRP A 273 13.48 3.60 -4.36
C TRP A 273 14.19 4.00 -5.65
N ILE A 274 13.81 5.13 -6.19
CA ILE A 274 14.43 5.70 -7.39
C ILE A 274 15.46 6.80 -7.08
N GLY A 275 15.46 7.31 -5.86
CA GLY A 275 16.36 8.39 -5.47
C GLY A 275 16.05 9.72 -6.14
N ALA A 276 14.78 10.02 -6.39
CA ALA A 276 14.34 11.28 -6.98
C ALA A 276 13.00 11.72 -6.40
N GLU A 277 12.77 13.03 -6.44
CA GLU A 277 11.46 13.64 -6.24
C GLU A 277 11.09 14.44 -7.48
N GLY A 278 9.79 14.48 -7.76
CA GLY A 278 9.23 15.21 -8.89
C GLY A 278 7.82 15.66 -8.61
N GLN A 279 7.30 16.46 -9.52
CA GLN A 279 5.92 16.95 -9.48
C GLN A 279 5.22 16.62 -10.79
N GLY A 280 3.89 16.41 -10.73
CA GLY A 280 3.08 16.23 -11.93
C GLY A 280 3.22 17.43 -12.86
N VAL A 281 3.27 17.17 -14.17
CA VAL A 281 3.32 18.22 -15.17
C VAL A 281 1.95 18.87 -15.30
N THR A 282 1.84 20.14 -14.90
CA THR A 282 0.65 20.97 -15.11
C THR A 282 0.63 21.56 -16.51
N SER A 283 -0.48 22.16 -16.93
CA SER A 283 -0.60 22.87 -18.22
C SER A 283 0.47 23.96 -18.38
N ASP A 284 0.75 24.73 -17.29
CA ASP A 284 1.75 25.78 -17.30
C ASP A 284 3.17 25.23 -17.45
N ILE A 285 3.48 24.14 -16.74
CA ILE A 285 4.76 23.44 -16.87
C ILE A 285 4.89 22.89 -18.29
N ALA A 286 3.87 22.22 -18.82
CA ALA A 286 3.89 21.69 -20.18
C ALA A 286 4.18 22.78 -21.23
N ALA A 287 3.51 23.93 -21.10
CA ALA A 287 3.75 25.08 -21.96
C ALA A 287 5.19 25.60 -21.85
N SER A 288 5.72 25.72 -20.63
CA SER A 288 7.09 26.23 -20.38
C SER A 288 8.20 25.35 -20.96
N ILE A 289 7.95 24.04 -21.08
CA ILE A 289 8.92 23.06 -21.63
C ILE A 289 8.53 22.55 -23.01
N ASN A 290 7.58 23.23 -23.66
CA ASN A 290 7.11 22.96 -25.02
C ASN A 290 6.56 21.53 -25.24
N MET A 291 5.83 21.00 -24.24
CA MET A 291 5.10 19.75 -24.34
C MET A 291 3.67 19.96 -24.83
N LYS A 292 3.19 19.11 -25.70
CA LYS A 292 1.82 19.18 -26.28
C LYS A 292 0.71 18.85 -25.28
N ARG A 293 1.02 18.10 -24.22
CA ARG A 293 0.04 17.65 -23.21
C ARG A 293 0.65 17.68 -21.81
N PRO A 294 -0.11 18.02 -20.78
CA PRO A 294 0.34 18.03 -19.38
C PRO A 294 0.32 16.59 -18.81
N ILE A 295 1.32 15.79 -19.17
CA ILE A 295 1.47 14.41 -18.72
C ILE A 295 2.87 14.18 -18.17
N GLY A 296 2.99 13.24 -17.23
CA GLY A 296 4.26 12.82 -16.69
C GLY A 296 4.65 13.53 -15.40
N VAL A 297 5.88 13.28 -14.98
CA VAL A 297 6.46 13.78 -13.74
C VAL A 297 7.75 14.50 -14.03
N LEU A 298 7.79 15.81 -13.78
CA LEU A 298 8.99 16.62 -13.87
C LEU A 298 9.88 16.36 -12.66
N ILE A 299 11.09 15.87 -12.89
CA ILE A 299 12.08 15.65 -11.84
C ILE A 299 12.66 16.98 -11.38
N ASN A 300 12.50 17.29 -10.09
CA ASN A 300 12.99 18.52 -9.48
C ASN A 300 14.11 18.31 -8.45
N ARG A 301 14.32 17.07 -7.98
CA ARG A 301 15.40 16.70 -7.07
C ARG A 301 15.90 15.29 -7.36
N ILE A 302 17.22 15.09 -7.29
CA ILE A 302 17.86 13.78 -7.43
C ILE A 302 18.79 13.57 -6.24
N TYR A 303 18.73 12.40 -5.65
CA TYR A 303 19.59 11.99 -4.55
C TYR A 303 20.96 11.58 -5.11
N PRO A 304 22.06 12.21 -4.64
CA PRO A 304 23.39 11.90 -5.14
C PRO A 304 23.73 10.41 -5.00
N LYS A 305 24.24 9.82 -6.06
CA LYS A 305 24.54 8.38 -6.16
C LYS A 305 23.33 7.46 -5.97
N GLY A 306 22.09 7.99 -6.04
CA GLY A 306 20.85 7.21 -6.08
C GLY A 306 20.67 6.51 -7.42
N PRO A 307 19.66 5.60 -7.55
CA PRO A 307 19.43 4.86 -8.79
C PRO A 307 19.25 5.77 -10.02
N PHE A 308 18.43 6.82 -9.93
CA PHE A 308 18.24 7.75 -11.05
C PHE A 308 19.49 8.54 -11.40
N ASP A 309 20.27 8.99 -10.40
CA ASP A 309 21.55 9.69 -10.64
C ASP A 309 22.53 8.79 -11.39
N ARG A 310 22.70 7.55 -10.94
CA ARG A 310 23.57 6.57 -11.62
C ARG A 310 23.08 6.18 -13.02
N ALA A 311 21.77 6.17 -13.23
CA ALA A 311 21.15 5.93 -14.52
C ALA A 311 21.25 7.13 -15.47
N GLY A 312 21.73 8.28 -15.01
CA GLY A 312 21.90 9.49 -15.82
C GLY A 312 20.62 10.31 -16.01
N ILE A 313 19.57 10.07 -15.22
CA ILE A 313 18.39 10.95 -15.13
C ILE A 313 18.82 12.26 -14.46
N LYS A 314 18.30 13.39 -14.93
CA LYS A 314 18.67 14.73 -14.47
C LYS A 314 17.44 15.52 -14.02
N VAL A 315 17.69 16.51 -13.17
CA VAL A 315 16.67 17.53 -12.87
C VAL A 315 16.27 18.22 -14.18
N GLY A 316 14.96 18.37 -14.39
CA GLY A 316 14.37 18.87 -15.64
C GLY A 316 13.91 17.78 -16.62
N ASP A 317 14.23 16.50 -16.37
CA ASP A 317 13.65 15.40 -17.15
C ASP A 317 12.19 15.20 -16.78
N VAL A 318 11.36 14.85 -17.75
CA VAL A 318 9.96 14.49 -17.51
C VAL A 318 9.77 13.00 -17.73
N ILE A 319 9.48 12.28 -16.66
CA ILE A 319 9.19 10.85 -16.71
C ILE A 319 7.79 10.65 -17.31
N ILE A 320 7.70 9.87 -18.40
CA ILE A 320 6.45 9.63 -19.14
C ILE A 320 6.07 8.15 -19.22
N GLY A 321 6.91 7.26 -18.69
CA GLY A 321 6.60 5.83 -18.68
C GLY A 321 7.56 5.01 -17.85
N VAL A 322 7.05 3.87 -17.38
CA VAL A 322 7.76 2.80 -16.67
C VAL A 322 7.45 1.50 -17.38
N ASP A 323 8.45 0.83 -17.90
CA ASP A 323 8.30 -0.33 -18.79
C ASP A 323 7.28 -0.05 -19.91
N LYS A 324 6.29 -0.93 -20.09
CA LYS A 324 5.21 -0.75 -21.07
C LYS A 324 4.13 0.25 -20.67
N HIS A 325 4.11 0.71 -19.39
CA HIS A 325 3.03 1.53 -18.86
C HIS A 325 3.35 3.02 -18.96
N ASP A 326 2.36 3.81 -19.30
CA ASP A 326 2.46 5.27 -19.29
C ASP A 326 2.36 5.83 -17.88
N VAL A 327 3.05 6.94 -17.65
CA VAL A 327 3.04 7.72 -16.42
C VAL A 327 2.43 9.07 -16.72
N ASN A 328 1.25 9.32 -16.15
CA ASN A 328 0.51 10.56 -16.35
C ASN A 328 0.72 11.55 -15.21
N ASP A 329 0.98 11.07 -13.99
CA ASP A 329 1.12 11.87 -12.76
C ASP A 329 2.10 11.23 -11.77
N SER A 330 2.36 11.92 -10.66
CA SER A 330 3.29 11.48 -9.61
C SER A 330 2.86 10.19 -8.93
N GLU A 331 1.55 9.97 -8.77
CA GLU A 331 1.03 8.79 -8.09
C GLU A 331 1.15 7.55 -8.98
N SER A 332 0.89 7.69 -10.28
CA SER A 332 1.11 6.62 -11.24
C SER A 332 2.59 6.21 -11.31
N LEU A 333 3.52 7.17 -11.35
CA LEU A 333 4.95 6.88 -11.23
C LEU A 333 5.27 6.11 -9.95
N ARG A 334 4.79 6.62 -8.82
CA ARG A 334 5.01 6.00 -7.51
C ARG A 334 4.51 4.56 -7.46
N PHE A 335 3.28 4.32 -7.92
CA PHE A 335 2.71 2.98 -7.96
C PHE A 335 3.56 2.03 -8.81
N ARG A 336 3.92 2.45 -10.04
CA ARG A 336 4.74 1.64 -10.95
C ARG A 336 6.08 1.27 -10.35
N ILE A 337 6.68 2.15 -9.53
CA ILE A 337 7.94 1.87 -8.85
C ILE A 337 7.73 0.91 -7.67
N ILE A 338 6.78 1.21 -6.76
CA ILE A 338 6.66 0.47 -5.50
C ILE A 338 6.10 -0.95 -5.67
N THR A 339 5.48 -1.25 -6.80
CA THR A 339 4.97 -2.59 -7.12
C THR A 339 6.00 -3.51 -7.77
N GLN A 340 7.19 -3.00 -8.07
CA GLN A 340 8.26 -3.81 -8.64
C GLN A 340 9.08 -4.53 -7.56
N PRO A 341 9.57 -5.74 -7.83
CA PRO A 341 10.48 -6.43 -6.93
C PRO A 341 11.83 -5.70 -6.81
N ILE A 342 12.35 -5.61 -5.59
CA ILE A 342 13.71 -5.09 -5.37
C ILE A 342 14.70 -6.08 -6.00
N GLY A 343 15.65 -5.53 -6.76
CA GLY A 343 16.66 -6.31 -7.47
C GLY A 343 16.39 -6.50 -8.96
N ASP A 344 15.16 -6.30 -9.40
CA ASP A 344 14.80 -6.38 -10.81
C ASP A 344 15.26 -5.15 -11.59
N SER A 345 15.30 -5.27 -12.91
CA SER A 345 15.61 -4.17 -13.82
C SER A 345 14.33 -3.48 -14.26
N LEU A 346 14.34 -2.16 -14.30
CA LEU A 346 13.22 -1.31 -14.68
C LEU A 346 13.64 -0.34 -15.78
N SER A 347 12.81 -0.22 -16.81
CA SER A 347 13.01 0.74 -17.91
C SER A 347 12.17 2.00 -17.67
N ILE A 348 12.81 3.15 -17.73
CA ILE A 348 12.16 4.47 -17.60
C ILE A 348 12.21 5.18 -18.94
N ARG A 349 11.04 5.60 -19.42
CA ARG A 349 10.88 6.48 -20.59
C ARG A 349 10.73 7.92 -20.09
N PHE A 350 11.50 8.83 -20.66
CA PHE A 350 11.49 10.24 -20.26
C PHE A 350 11.71 11.19 -21.43
N ILE A 351 11.35 12.44 -21.23
CA ILE A 351 11.61 13.54 -22.19
C ILE A 351 12.69 14.44 -21.60
N ARG A 352 13.76 14.67 -22.37
CA ARG A 352 14.82 15.63 -22.07
C ARG A 352 14.97 16.60 -23.25
N ARG A 353 14.79 17.91 -23.01
CA ARG A 353 14.91 18.94 -24.05
C ARG A 353 14.09 18.59 -25.31
N GLY A 354 12.83 18.16 -25.11
CA GLY A 354 11.90 17.80 -26.18
C GLY A 354 12.16 16.43 -26.86
N LYS A 355 13.23 15.72 -26.51
CA LYS A 355 13.57 14.41 -27.10
C LYS A 355 13.18 13.28 -26.15
N LYS A 356 12.46 12.27 -26.67
CA LYS A 356 12.15 11.03 -25.93
C LYS A 356 13.40 10.18 -25.80
N GLN A 357 13.65 9.69 -24.61
CA GLN A 357 14.78 8.81 -24.28
C GLN A 357 14.29 7.69 -23.34
N SER A 358 15.09 6.66 -23.21
CA SER A 358 14.87 5.60 -22.20
C SER A 358 16.17 5.18 -21.56
N VAL A 359 16.08 4.70 -20.34
CA VAL A 359 17.21 4.14 -19.59
C VAL A 359 16.72 3.01 -18.71
N THR A 360 17.55 2.01 -18.52
CA THR A 360 17.28 0.88 -17.63
C THR A 360 18.21 0.94 -16.43
N PHE A 361 17.68 0.68 -15.25
CA PHE A 361 18.45 0.61 -14.00
C PHE A 361 17.91 -0.51 -13.09
N ARG A 362 18.71 -0.91 -12.12
CA ARG A 362 18.32 -1.89 -11.13
C ARG A 362 17.58 -1.23 -9.97
N ILE A 363 16.47 -1.82 -9.57
CA ILE A 363 15.63 -1.36 -8.45
C ILE A 363 16.32 -1.71 -7.13
N GLU A 364 16.40 -0.75 -6.23
CA GLU A 364 17.05 -0.86 -4.93
C GLU A 364 16.13 -0.44 -3.79
N ALA A 365 16.47 -0.89 -2.59
CA ALA A 365 15.88 -0.37 -1.36
C ALA A 365 16.49 1.00 -1.02
N PRO A 366 15.75 1.90 -0.35
CA PRO A 366 16.32 3.14 0.15
C PRO A 366 17.44 2.84 1.16
N PRO A 367 18.55 3.62 1.14
CA PRO A 367 19.69 3.35 1.99
C PRO A 367 19.38 3.54 3.47
N GLU A 368 19.89 2.65 4.31
CA GLU A 368 19.77 2.69 5.77
C GLU A 368 20.85 3.58 6.45
N LYS A 369 21.65 4.23 5.64
CA LYS A 369 22.70 5.17 6.13
C LYS A 369 22.16 6.61 6.14
N PRO A 370 22.42 7.39 7.21
CA PRO A 370 23.14 7.01 8.43
C PRO A 370 22.35 5.98 9.28
N ILE A 371 23.06 5.12 10.00
CA ILE A 371 22.44 4.14 10.92
C ILE A 371 21.61 4.90 11.95
N ILE A 372 20.40 4.39 12.25
CA ILE A 372 19.40 5.05 13.11
C ILE A 372 19.93 5.42 14.50
N ASN A 373 20.70 4.54 15.14
CA ASN A 373 21.36 4.78 16.43
C ASN A 373 20.41 5.34 17.48
N LYS A 374 19.36 4.59 17.84
CA LYS A 374 18.36 5.04 18.83
C LYS A 374 19.02 5.41 20.15
N THR A 375 18.84 6.66 20.57
CA THR A 375 19.48 7.23 21.76
C THR A 375 18.47 8.01 22.58
N GLU A 376 18.38 7.73 23.87
CA GLU A 376 17.58 8.52 24.82
C GLU A 376 18.42 9.72 25.31
N LEU A 377 17.86 10.90 25.22
CA LEU A 377 18.51 12.11 25.73
C LEU A 377 18.17 12.32 27.20
N ASN A 378 19.20 12.29 28.03
CA ASN A 378 19.16 12.51 29.47
C ASN A 378 19.95 13.77 29.84
N GLY A 379 19.90 14.16 31.12
CA GLY A 379 20.59 15.32 31.63
C GLY A 379 19.76 16.61 31.52
N PHE A 380 20.33 17.69 32.05
CA PHE A 380 19.64 18.98 32.13
C PHE A 380 19.70 19.73 30.79
N ASN A 381 18.73 19.48 29.92
CA ASN A 381 18.58 20.14 28.62
C ASN A 381 17.11 20.10 28.16
N PRO A 382 16.69 20.97 27.22
CA PRO A 382 15.28 21.03 26.74
C PRO A 382 14.76 19.77 26.06
N LEU A 383 15.66 18.92 25.56
CA LEU A 383 15.32 17.67 24.89
C LEU A 383 15.36 16.46 25.84
N GLN A 384 15.44 16.68 27.17
CA GLN A 384 15.43 15.59 28.13
C GLN A 384 14.13 14.76 28.00
N GLY A 385 14.30 13.43 27.92
CA GLY A 385 13.21 12.48 27.84
C GLY A 385 12.70 12.20 26.43
N VAL A 386 13.46 12.59 25.40
CA VAL A 386 13.20 12.14 24.02
C VAL A 386 14.07 10.95 23.66
N LEU A 387 13.49 10.02 22.90
CA LEU A 387 14.21 9.03 22.13
C LEU A 387 14.44 9.58 20.74
N ILE A 388 15.69 9.70 20.33
CA ILE A 388 16.06 10.21 19.01
C ILE A 388 16.70 9.15 18.12
N GLY A 389 16.77 9.43 16.83
CA GLY A 389 17.46 8.60 15.83
C GLY A 389 18.05 9.45 14.72
N ASN A 390 19.10 8.96 14.05
CA ASN A 390 19.55 9.55 12.80
C ASN A 390 18.53 9.26 11.70
N LEU A 391 18.20 10.23 10.89
CA LEU A 391 17.25 10.11 9.79
C LEU A 391 17.96 9.65 8.52
N SER A 392 17.75 8.40 8.13
CA SER A 392 18.14 7.85 6.83
C SER A 392 16.97 7.88 5.84
N PRO A 393 17.22 7.77 4.52
CA PRO A 393 16.14 7.60 3.54
C PRO A 393 15.20 6.44 3.85
N ALA A 394 15.73 5.28 4.30
CA ALA A 394 14.93 4.13 4.70
C ALA A 394 13.99 4.45 5.88
N LEU A 395 14.47 5.16 6.89
CA LEU A 395 13.64 5.60 8.01
C LEU A 395 12.60 6.64 7.57
N ALA A 396 13.01 7.59 6.71
CA ALA A 396 12.11 8.60 6.17
C ALA A 396 10.93 7.95 5.40
N ASP A 397 11.21 6.94 4.56
CA ASP A 397 10.17 6.18 3.88
C ASP A 397 9.21 5.50 4.84
N GLN A 398 9.72 4.83 5.89
CA GLN A 398 8.91 4.17 6.90
C GLN A 398 7.88 5.08 7.58
N ILE A 399 8.28 6.33 7.83
CA ILE A 399 7.42 7.30 8.53
C ILE A 399 6.69 8.26 7.58
N GLY A 400 6.72 7.98 6.27
CA GLY A 400 6.02 8.77 5.25
C GLY A 400 6.57 10.19 5.07
N LYS A 401 7.88 10.38 5.24
CA LYS A 401 8.55 11.66 5.04
C LYS A 401 9.37 11.66 3.76
N SER A 402 9.72 12.87 3.26
CA SER A 402 10.62 13.00 2.11
C SER A 402 11.95 12.31 2.37
N LEU A 403 12.40 11.52 1.39
CA LEU A 403 13.65 10.76 1.43
C LEU A 403 14.90 11.65 1.42
N PHE A 404 14.74 12.94 1.13
CA PHE A 404 15.80 13.96 1.15
C PHE A 404 15.98 14.65 2.51
N LEU A 405 15.13 14.35 3.48
CA LEU A 405 15.28 14.88 4.82
C LEU A 405 16.45 14.20 5.53
N HIS A 406 17.21 14.97 6.26
CA HIS A 406 18.37 14.53 7.04
C HIS A 406 18.43 15.25 8.38
N GLY A 407 19.19 14.72 9.33
CA GLY A 407 19.36 15.25 10.67
C GLY A 407 18.97 14.23 11.74
N VAL A 408 18.64 14.73 12.93
CA VAL A 408 18.23 13.92 14.07
C VAL A 408 16.73 14.04 14.27
N ILE A 409 16.02 12.91 14.27
CA ILE A 409 14.56 12.87 14.40
C ILE A 409 14.14 12.41 15.80
N ILE A 410 13.07 13.00 16.32
CA ILE A 410 12.41 12.57 17.58
C ILE A 410 11.50 11.37 17.28
N LEU A 411 11.82 10.22 17.86
CA LEU A 411 11.08 8.97 17.69
C LEU A 411 9.98 8.77 18.75
N LYS A 412 10.27 9.18 20.01
CA LYS A 412 9.36 9.07 21.13
C LYS A 412 9.66 10.18 22.14
N ILE A 413 8.63 10.62 22.86
CA ILE A 413 8.74 11.58 23.94
C ILE A 413 8.15 10.95 25.20
N ARG A 414 8.89 10.99 26.31
CA ARG A 414 8.42 10.52 27.61
C ARG A 414 7.38 11.49 28.16
N GLN A 415 6.26 10.96 28.63
CA GLN A 415 5.19 11.75 29.24
C GLN A 415 5.71 12.49 30.49
N GLY A 416 5.33 13.75 30.64
CA GLY A 416 5.78 14.62 31.74
C GLY A 416 7.21 15.12 31.61
N SER A 417 7.96 14.77 30.54
CA SER A 417 9.34 15.23 30.33
C SER A 417 9.45 16.71 30.01
N PRO A 418 10.62 17.34 30.23
CA PRO A 418 10.87 18.70 29.77
C PRO A 418 10.57 18.90 28.30
N ALA A 419 10.98 17.97 27.45
CA ALA A 419 10.73 18.05 26.01
C ALA A 419 9.22 18.12 25.67
N GLN A 420 8.38 17.37 26.38
CA GLN A 420 6.93 17.46 26.18
C GLN A 420 6.40 18.82 26.60
N ARG A 421 6.85 19.37 27.75
CA ARG A 421 6.43 20.67 28.26
C ARG A 421 6.82 21.82 27.34
N PHE A 422 7.98 21.72 26.67
CA PHE A 422 8.40 22.70 25.65
C PHE A 422 7.72 22.51 24.30
N GLY A 423 6.80 21.53 24.15
CA GLY A 423 5.98 21.39 22.96
C GLY A 423 6.66 20.68 21.80
N PHE A 424 7.76 19.94 22.05
CA PHE A 424 8.31 19.04 21.05
C PHE A 424 7.32 17.94 20.70
N GLN A 425 7.35 17.46 19.45
CA GLN A 425 6.45 16.45 18.95
C GLN A 425 7.22 15.28 18.33
N ARG A 426 6.59 14.13 18.32
CA ARG A 426 7.11 12.98 17.59
C ARG A 426 7.27 13.33 16.12
N TYR A 427 8.41 12.95 15.54
CA TYR A 427 8.82 13.22 14.17
C TYR A 427 9.26 14.66 13.88
N ASP A 428 9.45 15.51 14.90
CA ASP A 428 10.23 16.73 14.74
C ASP A 428 11.66 16.36 14.34
N ILE A 429 12.21 17.05 13.36
CA ILE A 429 13.60 16.87 12.93
C ILE A 429 14.42 18.05 13.44
N ILE A 430 15.39 17.78 14.29
CA ILE A 430 16.29 18.80 14.85
C ILE A 430 17.28 19.19 13.77
N LYS A 431 17.25 20.45 13.34
CA LYS A 431 18.09 21.00 12.27
C LYS A 431 19.26 21.81 12.79
N LYS A 432 19.04 22.64 13.81
CA LYS A 432 20.07 23.48 14.41
C LYS A 432 19.90 23.54 15.92
N LEU A 433 21.05 23.72 16.62
CA LEU A 433 21.11 24.03 18.03
C LEU A 433 22.09 25.20 18.23
N ASN A 434 21.61 26.31 18.78
CA ASN A 434 22.34 27.56 18.94
C ASN A 434 23.12 27.95 17.67
N GLY A 435 22.42 27.98 16.53
CA GLY A 435 22.98 28.32 15.22
C GLY A 435 23.81 27.21 14.54
N SER A 436 24.30 26.21 15.29
CA SER A 436 25.07 25.10 14.75
C SER A 436 24.18 24.05 14.10
N GLU A 437 24.48 23.64 12.87
CA GLU A 437 23.77 22.60 12.16
C GLU A 437 23.89 21.23 12.87
N VAL A 438 22.79 20.49 12.98
CA VAL A 438 22.77 19.15 13.58
C VAL A 438 22.64 18.10 12.46
N ARG A 439 23.75 17.42 12.16
CA ARG A 439 23.83 16.38 11.12
C ARG A 439 23.68 14.96 11.67
N GLY A 440 23.87 14.77 12.99
CA GLY A 440 23.79 13.45 13.61
C GLY A 440 23.80 13.52 15.13
N ILE A 441 23.50 12.36 15.75
CA ILE A 441 23.31 12.23 17.21
C ILE A 441 24.57 12.64 17.99
N LYS A 442 25.76 12.19 17.57
CA LYS A 442 27.01 12.52 18.25
C LYS A 442 27.25 14.04 18.33
N GLN A 443 26.97 14.74 17.24
CA GLN A 443 27.11 16.21 17.20
C GLN A 443 26.05 16.87 18.09
N LEU A 444 24.81 16.42 18.06
CA LEU A 444 23.76 16.94 18.93
C LEU A 444 24.12 16.78 20.41
N GLN A 445 24.61 15.60 20.82
CA GLN A 445 25.06 15.34 22.19
C GLN A 445 26.21 16.27 22.60
N SER A 446 27.20 16.46 21.72
CA SER A 446 28.30 17.40 21.96
C SER A 446 27.83 18.85 22.11
N LEU A 447 26.83 19.27 21.35
CA LEU A 447 26.24 20.61 21.46
C LEU A 447 25.44 20.76 22.77
N LEU A 448 24.69 19.72 23.17
CA LEU A 448 23.91 19.72 24.42
C LEU A 448 24.78 19.72 25.67
N SER A 449 25.99 19.17 25.62
CA SER A 449 26.90 19.14 26.77
C SER A 449 27.51 20.52 27.14
N LYS A 450 27.42 21.52 26.26
CA LYS A 450 27.99 22.86 26.47
C LYS A 450 27.26 23.71 27.52
N LYS A 451 26.06 23.32 27.93
CA LYS A 451 25.21 23.95 28.98
C LYS A 451 25.13 25.49 28.85
N PRO A 452 24.69 26.05 27.75
CA PRO A 452 24.55 27.50 27.58
C PRO A 452 23.46 28.09 28.47
N ASP A 453 23.43 29.42 28.64
CA ASP A 453 22.39 30.12 29.41
C ASP A 453 21.04 30.05 28.71
N GLN A 454 21.03 29.91 27.39
CA GLN A 454 19.82 29.69 26.62
C GLN A 454 20.04 28.69 25.46
N TRP A 455 19.00 27.98 25.14
CA TRP A 455 18.96 27.03 24.05
C TRP A 455 18.07 27.59 22.93
N VAL A 456 18.62 27.76 21.72
CA VAL A 456 17.86 28.08 20.50
C VAL A 456 17.83 26.84 19.64
N ILE A 457 16.68 26.18 19.55
CA ILE A 457 16.52 24.90 18.83
C ILE A 457 15.65 25.12 17.60
N THR A 458 16.22 24.87 16.43
CA THR A 458 15.50 24.93 15.16
C THR A 458 15.12 23.52 14.74
N ILE A 459 13.83 23.32 14.51
CA ILE A 459 13.27 22.04 14.06
C ILE A 459 12.55 22.18 12.72
N ASN A 460 12.45 21.08 11.99
CA ASN A 460 11.48 20.93 10.90
C ASN A 460 10.32 20.07 11.40
N ARG A 461 9.14 20.65 11.46
CA ARG A 461 7.87 19.99 11.79
C ARG A 461 6.98 19.97 10.56
N SER A 462 6.83 18.81 9.92
CA SER A 462 5.98 18.64 8.74
C SER A 462 6.24 19.67 7.61
N GLY A 463 7.52 19.93 7.34
CA GLY A 463 7.94 20.89 6.31
C GLY A 463 8.11 22.34 6.80
N LYS A 464 7.52 22.71 7.95
CA LYS A 464 7.67 24.04 8.55
C LYS A 464 8.92 24.11 9.43
N ILE A 465 9.70 25.17 9.26
CA ILE A 465 10.87 25.46 10.12
C ILE A 465 10.38 26.28 11.30
N LEU A 466 10.59 25.76 12.49
CA LEU A 466 10.23 26.39 13.76
C LEU A 466 11.49 26.57 14.61
N SER A 467 11.61 27.71 15.28
CA SER A 467 12.70 27.96 16.26
C SER A 467 12.09 28.19 17.64
N MET A 468 12.61 27.50 18.62
CA MET A 468 12.19 27.61 20.02
C MET A 468 13.37 28.07 20.86
N THR A 469 13.13 29.04 21.73
CA THR A 469 14.12 29.52 22.69
C THR A 469 13.72 29.06 24.08
N VAL A 470 14.61 28.37 24.76
CA VAL A 470 14.44 27.89 26.14
C VAL A 470 15.57 28.49 26.98
N LYS A 471 15.22 29.27 27.96
CA LYS A 471 16.17 29.77 28.97
C LYS A 471 16.41 28.69 30.04
N ARG A 472 17.60 28.68 30.54
CA ARG A 472 18.02 27.77 31.60
C ARG A 472 17.36 28.06 32.94
#